data_79d540bd8b6350eaf20bcef1a7831925
#
_entry.id   79d540bd8b6350eaf20bcef1a7831925
#
_cell.length_a   1.000
_cell.length_b   1.000
_cell.length_c   1.000
_cell.angle_alpha   90.00
_cell.angle_beta   90.00
_cell.angle_gamma   90.00
#
_symmetry.space_group_name_H-M   'P 1'
#
loop_
_entity.id
_entity.type
_entity.pdbx_description
1 polymer ?
#
loop_
_entity_poly.entity_id
_entity_poly.type
_entity_poly.pdbx_seq_one_letter_code
_entity_poly.pdbx_strand_id
1 'polypeptide(L)'
;MIRQHSYAVIVALAFVWIVEGPAFAEEKRPAEPSRGPAIQMNQVGSGTRATFDIVRLDPENLAALEKVSWPQNQWNTLFTVYVAAETKPEKHDRPAMLGTYKVEKGVLRFEPRFLLTAGVRYHAVFQPSKLPRPNAGNKEPLLADFMLPKPPVSPTTVVEKIYPSAAKLPENQLKFYIYFSAPMSRGGSYRHIQMLNSSGKPIDQSFLELEDELWDPAGKRFTLILHPGRIKRGLSPRQELGPVLEEGKSYSLVIDQSWSDAEGNPLKQVFRKTFQVLAPEEKLVDPKTWKLQAPAADTAAALEVRFPRPLDHALLQRLIWLVDADKRKVAGKVTVTHEETRWQFTPETRWQAGQYHLVADTGLEDLAGNNILRPFEVDVFHPIQRELKTNTVQIPFQIKGP
;
A
#
# COMPACT_ATOMS: atom_id res chain seq x y z
N MET A 1 38.98 58.06 -22.08
CA MET A 1 39.40 58.00 -23.52
C MET A 1 38.46 56.96 -24.13
N ILE A 2 37.31 57.32 -24.64
CA ILE A 2 36.98 57.71 -26.01
C ILE A 2 37.44 56.69 -27.05
N ARG A 3 36.47 56.00 -27.63
CA ARG A 3 36.16 55.77 -29.06
C ARG A 3 35.56 54.39 -29.22
N GLN A 4 34.56 54.17 -29.90
CA GLN A 4 33.68 54.65 -30.97
C GLN A 4 33.13 53.40 -31.72
N HIS A 5 31.90 53.56 -32.10
CA HIS A 5 31.06 52.71 -32.87
C HIS A 5 31.57 52.28 -34.25
N SER A 6 31.18 51.16 -34.77
CA SER A 6 30.94 50.97 -36.19
C SER A 6 29.87 49.90 -36.42
N TYR A 7 28.76 50.30 -37.01
CA TYR A 7 27.71 49.48 -37.56
C TYR A 7 28.18 48.93 -38.91
N ALA A 8 28.02 47.63 -39.13
CA ALA A 8 28.13 47.02 -40.46
C ALA A 8 26.77 46.46 -40.86
N VAL A 9 26.18 47.07 -41.87
CA VAL A 9 25.00 46.61 -42.61
C VAL A 9 25.43 45.48 -43.54
N ILE A 10 24.87 44.29 -43.42
CA ILE A 10 25.04 43.22 -44.43
C ILE A 10 23.69 42.95 -45.06
N VAL A 11 23.65 43.21 -46.34
CA VAL A 11 22.58 42.94 -47.31
C VAL A 11 22.46 41.43 -47.50
N ALA A 12 21.30 40.85 -47.24
CA ALA A 12 21.02 39.44 -47.51
C ALA A 12 20.48 39.25 -48.93
N LEU A 13 21.25 38.57 -49.75
CA LEU A 13 20.81 38.03 -51.03
C LEU A 13 20.04 36.75 -50.79
N ALA A 14 18.77 36.73 -51.19
CA ALA A 14 17.91 35.55 -51.15
C ALA A 14 18.26 34.64 -52.35
N PHE A 15 18.81 33.47 -52.09
CA PHE A 15 18.86 32.37 -53.02
C PHE A 15 17.62 31.47 -52.80
N VAL A 16 16.73 31.45 -53.79
CA VAL A 16 15.62 30.51 -53.88
C VAL A 16 16.17 29.17 -54.41
N TRP A 17 16.24 28.19 -53.56
CA TRP A 17 16.40 26.78 -53.94
C TRP A 17 15.03 26.16 -53.99
N ILE A 18 14.56 25.78 -55.20
CA ILE A 18 13.45 24.89 -55.44
C ILE A 18 13.98 23.48 -55.20
N VAL A 19 13.64 22.87 -54.07
CA VAL A 19 13.85 21.45 -53.83
C VAL A 19 12.48 20.77 -54.00
N GLU A 20 12.33 19.99 -55.05
CA GLU A 20 11.23 19.04 -55.19
C GLU A 20 11.38 17.98 -54.09
N GLY A 21 10.55 18.09 -53.04
CA GLY A 21 10.40 17.08 -52.00
C GLY A 21 9.32 16.07 -52.35
N PRO A 22 9.44 14.82 -51.85
CA PRO A 22 8.49 13.76 -52.16
C PRO A 22 7.10 14.06 -51.59
N ALA A 23 6.09 13.63 -52.35
CA ALA A 23 4.66 13.76 -52.08
C ALA A 23 4.30 13.52 -50.61
N PHE A 24 3.78 14.56 -49.97
CA PHE A 24 3.12 14.44 -48.65
C PHE A 24 1.95 13.48 -48.79
N ALA A 25 2.01 12.41 -47.98
CA ALA A 25 0.86 11.55 -47.75
C ALA A 25 -0.32 12.41 -47.31
N GLU A 26 -1.41 12.25 -47.98
CA GLU A 26 -2.69 12.92 -47.75
C GLU A 26 -3.11 12.71 -46.26
N GLU A 27 -2.94 13.74 -45.46
CA GLU A 27 -3.40 13.76 -44.07
C GLU A 27 -4.92 13.61 -44.11
N LYS A 28 -5.43 12.45 -43.63
CA LYS A 28 -6.86 12.16 -43.58
C LYS A 28 -7.52 13.30 -42.77
N ARG A 29 -8.25 14.17 -43.50
CA ARG A 29 -9.15 15.15 -42.85
C ARG A 29 -9.99 14.42 -41.83
N PRO A 30 -10.18 15.03 -40.62
CA PRO A 30 -11.12 14.48 -39.65
C PRO A 30 -12.46 14.30 -40.35
N ALA A 31 -13.04 13.09 -40.25
CA ALA A 31 -14.34 12.79 -40.80
C ALA A 31 -15.35 13.84 -40.34
N GLU A 32 -16.10 14.43 -41.28
CA GLU A 32 -17.20 15.32 -40.94
C GLU A 32 -18.12 14.65 -39.90
N PRO A 33 -18.57 15.36 -38.84
CA PRO A 33 -19.38 14.75 -37.81
C PRO A 33 -20.66 14.17 -38.44
N SER A 34 -20.83 12.85 -38.28
CA SER A 34 -21.98 12.14 -38.80
C SER A 34 -23.30 12.85 -38.42
N ARG A 35 -24.21 13.10 -39.39
CA ARG A 35 -25.47 13.79 -39.17
C ARG A 35 -26.48 13.01 -38.29
N GLY A 36 -26.20 11.78 -37.89
CA GLY A 36 -27.06 10.89 -37.12
C GLY A 36 -26.92 11.01 -35.59
N PRO A 37 -27.72 10.25 -34.82
CA PRO A 37 -27.60 10.17 -33.37
C PRO A 37 -26.22 9.78 -32.94
N ALA A 38 -25.78 10.25 -31.76
CA ALA A 38 -24.50 9.88 -31.16
C ALA A 38 -24.63 9.76 -29.64
N ILE A 39 -23.77 8.92 -29.05
CA ILE A 39 -23.69 8.77 -27.60
C ILE A 39 -22.57 9.70 -27.08
N GLN A 40 -22.83 10.46 -26.03
CA GLN A 40 -21.87 11.33 -25.35
C GLN A 40 -21.90 11.09 -23.86
N MET A 41 -20.75 11.13 -23.22
CA MET A 41 -20.65 11.15 -21.76
C MET A 41 -20.37 12.58 -21.32
N ASN A 42 -21.18 13.10 -20.38
CA ASN A 42 -21.03 14.42 -19.81
C ASN A 42 -20.68 14.30 -18.33
N GLN A 43 -19.50 14.78 -17.96
CA GLN A 43 -19.06 14.82 -16.57
C GLN A 43 -19.68 16.03 -15.85
N VAL A 44 -20.22 15.81 -14.65
CA VAL A 44 -20.86 16.86 -13.85
C VAL A 44 -19.90 17.30 -12.75
N GLY A 45 -19.33 18.49 -12.87
CA GLY A 45 -18.31 19.01 -11.94
C GLY A 45 -16.95 18.33 -12.10
N SER A 46 -16.10 18.43 -11.07
CA SER A 46 -14.76 17.82 -11.04
C SER A 46 -14.75 16.37 -10.51
N GLY A 47 -15.93 15.78 -10.27
CA GLY A 47 -16.07 14.48 -9.63
C GLY A 47 -16.30 13.31 -10.60
N THR A 48 -16.63 12.16 -10.05
CA THR A 48 -16.94 10.91 -10.76
C THR A 48 -18.42 10.79 -11.15
N ARG A 49 -19.23 11.84 -10.96
CA ARG A 49 -20.59 11.91 -11.44
C ARG A 49 -20.59 12.22 -12.93
N ALA A 50 -21.21 11.38 -13.73
CA ALA A 50 -21.35 11.61 -15.16
C ALA A 50 -22.70 11.08 -15.65
N THR A 51 -23.17 11.61 -16.78
CA THR A 51 -24.37 11.17 -17.49
C THR A 51 -23.98 10.69 -18.88
N PHE A 52 -24.83 9.84 -19.45
CA PHE A 52 -24.69 9.39 -20.84
C PHE A 52 -25.88 9.89 -21.63
N ASP A 53 -25.62 10.67 -22.66
CA ASP A 53 -26.64 11.34 -23.43
C ASP A 53 -26.66 10.84 -24.87
N ILE A 54 -27.84 10.55 -25.40
CA ILE A 54 -28.05 10.36 -26.83
C ILE A 54 -28.43 11.73 -27.43
N VAL A 55 -27.50 12.27 -28.19
CA VAL A 55 -27.64 13.57 -28.84
C VAL A 55 -28.10 13.40 -30.30
N ARG A 56 -28.70 14.44 -30.86
CA ARG A 56 -29.16 14.50 -32.25
C ARG A 56 -30.24 13.45 -32.59
N LEU A 57 -31.08 13.09 -31.61
CA LEU A 57 -32.33 12.40 -31.86
C LEU A 57 -33.31 13.36 -32.53
N ASP A 58 -34.16 12.83 -33.41
CA ASP A 58 -35.19 13.63 -34.02
C ASP A 58 -36.22 14.09 -32.98
N PRO A 59 -36.85 15.31 -33.16
CA PRO A 59 -37.77 15.86 -32.20
C PRO A 59 -39.02 15.01 -31.95
N GLU A 60 -39.45 14.24 -32.95
CA GLU A 60 -40.64 13.40 -32.83
C GLU A 60 -40.40 12.20 -31.92
N ASN A 61 -39.20 11.59 -31.99
CA ASN A 61 -38.82 10.53 -31.06
C ASN A 61 -38.57 11.06 -29.63
N LEU A 62 -37.98 12.23 -29.47
CA LEU A 62 -37.86 12.87 -28.17
C LEU A 62 -39.22 13.12 -27.52
N ALA A 63 -40.16 13.76 -28.27
CA ALA A 63 -41.50 14.01 -27.76
C ALA A 63 -42.30 12.72 -27.48
N ALA A 64 -42.05 11.65 -28.21
CA ALA A 64 -42.62 10.33 -27.93
C ALA A 64 -42.04 9.70 -26.65
N LEU A 65 -40.69 9.78 -26.45
CA LEU A 65 -40.01 9.25 -25.29
C LEU A 65 -40.34 10.01 -23.98
N GLU A 66 -40.67 11.30 -24.04
CA GLU A 66 -41.16 12.06 -22.88
C GLU A 66 -42.52 11.55 -22.34
N LYS A 67 -43.33 10.94 -23.19
CA LYS A 67 -44.69 10.49 -22.86
C LYS A 67 -44.74 9.03 -22.40
N VAL A 68 -43.67 8.26 -22.56
CA VAL A 68 -43.67 6.84 -22.21
C VAL A 68 -43.41 6.62 -20.73
N SER A 69 -44.11 5.67 -20.14
CA SER A 69 -43.89 5.19 -18.79
C SER A 69 -43.31 3.78 -18.85
N TRP A 70 -42.07 3.65 -19.36
CA TRP A 70 -41.43 2.37 -19.52
C TRP A 70 -40.81 1.87 -18.23
N PRO A 71 -40.89 0.55 -17.93
CA PRO A 71 -40.10 -0.05 -16.86
C PRO A 71 -38.60 -0.11 -17.25
N GLN A 72 -37.74 -0.26 -16.27
CA GLN A 72 -36.27 -0.25 -16.43
C GLN A 72 -35.78 -1.24 -17.51
N ASN A 73 -36.36 -2.43 -17.57
CA ASN A 73 -35.97 -3.45 -18.55
C ASN A 73 -36.27 -3.01 -19.99
N GLN A 74 -37.33 -2.25 -20.23
CA GLN A 74 -37.67 -1.72 -21.54
C GLN A 74 -36.72 -0.57 -21.94
N TRP A 75 -36.40 0.33 -21.02
CA TRP A 75 -35.36 1.34 -21.23
C TRP A 75 -34.00 0.70 -21.57
N ASN A 76 -33.63 -0.37 -20.88
CA ASN A 76 -32.39 -1.08 -21.15
C ASN A 76 -32.34 -1.73 -22.55
N THR A 77 -33.51 -2.01 -23.19
CA THR A 77 -33.51 -2.49 -24.58
C THR A 77 -33.22 -1.38 -25.58
N LEU A 78 -33.51 -0.12 -25.22
CA LEU A 78 -33.30 1.05 -26.06
C LEU A 78 -31.87 1.59 -25.85
N PHE A 79 -31.50 1.85 -24.59
CA PHE A 79 -30.25 2.46 -24.25
C PHE A 79 -29.69 1.84 -22.95
N THR A 80 -28.50 1.29 -23.00
CA THR A 80 -27.89 0.63 -21.84
C THR A 80 -26.43 0.94 -21.75
N VAL A 81 -25.89 0.92 -20.53
CA VAL A 81 -24.48 1.11 -20.22
C VAL A 81 -24.01 -0.05 -19.34
N TYR A 82 -22.84 -0.59 -19.65
CA TYR A 82 -22.19 -1.69 -18.94
C TYR A 82 -20.79 -1.27 -18.48
N VAL A 83 -20.27 -1.92 -17.46
CA VAL A 83 -18.83 -1.89 -17.16
C VAL A 83 -18.12 -2.83 -18.14
N ALA A 84 -17.19 -2.32 -18.95
CA ALA A 84 -16.42 -3.13 -19.88
C ALA A 84 -15.45 -4.08 -19.17
N ALA A 85 -15.22 -5.29 -19.72
CA ALA A 85 -14.17 -6.18 -19.25
C ALA A 85 -12.82 -5.79 -19.85
N GLU A 86 -11.75 -6.17 -19.15
CA GLU A 86 -10.39 -6.04 -19.66
C GLU A 86 -10.08 -7.02 -20.82
N THR A 87 -10.82 -8.11 -20.94
CA THR A 87 -10.70 -9.12 -21.98
C THR A 87 -11.86 -9.05 -22.95
N LYS A 88 -11.64 -9.45 -24.24
CA LYS A 88 -12.57 -9.39 -25.37
C LYS A 88 -14.04 -9.64 -24.99
N PRO A 89 -14.99 -8.90 -25.59
CA PRO A 89 -16.41 -9.04 -25.28
C PRO A 89 -16.93 -10.39 -25.79
N GLU A 90 -16.99 -11.37 -24.93
CA GLU A 90 -17.91 -12.50 -25.16
C GLU A 90 -19.30 -12.10 -24.64
N LYS A 91 -20.26 -12.20 -25.57
CA LYS A 91 -21.73 -12.15 -25.42
C LYS A 91 -22.30 -11.72 -24.03
N HIS A 92 -22.91 -10.55 -24.02
CA HIS A 92 -24.20 -10.13 -23.39
C HIS A 92 -24.64 -10.69 -22.00
N ASP A 93 -23.75 -11.18 -21.17
CA ASP A 93 -24.15 -11.76 -19.86
C ASP A 93 -23.87 -10.82 -18.67
N ARG A 94 -23.66 -9.53 -18.94
CA ARG A 94 -23.38 -8.56 -17.88
C ARG A 94 -24.61 -7.73 -17.55
N PRO A 95 -24.88 -7.50 -16.27
CA PRO A 95 -25.98 -6.65 -15.85
C PRO A 95 -25.75 -5.21 -16.34
N ALA A 96 -26.79 -4.60 -16.87
CA ALA A 96 -26.80 -3.19 -17.19
C ALA A 96 -26.65 -2.35 -15.92
N MET A 97 -25.99 -1.20 -16.02
CA MET A 97 -25.90 -0.26 -14.91
C MET A 97 -27.30 0.23 -14.51
N LEU A 98 -27.52 0.32 -13.20
CA LEU A 98 -28.76 0.90 -12.66
C LEU A 98 -28.71 2.42 -12.78
N GLY A 99 -29.83 3.01 -13.19
CA GLY A 99 -29.93 4.45 -13.33
C GLY A 99 -31.34 4.89 -13.74
N THR A 100 -31.49 6.16 -14.04
CA THR A 100 -32.76 6.76 -14.48
C THR A 100 -32.63 7.33 -15.88
N TYR A 101 -33.72 7.26 -16.64
CA TYR A 101 -33.81 7.83 -17.99
C TYR A 101 -34.69 9.07 -17.96
N LYS A 102 -34.22 10.12 -18.64
CA LYS A 102 -34.99 11.38 -18.79
C LYS A 102 -34.75 11.94 -20.18
N VAL A 103 -35.81 12.57 -20.74
CA VAL A 103 -35.64 13.44 -21.89
C VAL A 103 -35.58 14.86 -21.38
N GLU A 104 -34.45 15.52 -21.57
CA GLU A 104 -34.27 16.92 -21.16
C GLU A 104 -33.29 17.63 -22.08
N LYS A 105 -33.52 18.93 -22.30
CA LYS A 105 -32.64 19.78 -23.13
C LYS A 105 -32.38 19.21 -24.54
N GLY A 106 -33.34 18.49 -25.12
CA GLY A 106 -33.24 17.93 -26.47
C GLY A 106 -32.34 16.67 -26.57
N VAL A 107 -32.12 15.97 -25.47
CA VAL A 107 -31.36 14.69 -25.44
C VAL A 107 -32.09 13.65 -24.61
N LEU A 108 -31.88 12.37 -24.94
CA LEU A 108 -32.21 11.26 -24.05
C LEU A 108 -31.03 11.02 -23.13
N ARG A 109 -31.21 11.24 -21.84
CA ARG A 109 -30.19 11.11 -20.80
C ARG A 109 -30.39 9.87 -19.98
N PHE A 110 -29.31 9.14 -19.75
CA PHE A 110 -29.17 8.12 -18.71
C PHE A 110 -28.29 8.66 -17.57
N GLU A 111 -28.84 8.71 -16.36
CA GLU A 111 -28.11 9.08 -15.14
C GLU A 111 -27.88 7.84 -14.29
N PRO A 112 -26.61 7.37 -14.16
CA PRO A 112 -26.28 6.24 -13.31
C PRO A 112 -26.64 6.49 -11.84
N ARG A 113 -27.15 5.47 -11.16
CA ARG A 113 -27.48 5.53 -9.72
C ARG A 113 -26.25 5.70 -8.85
N PHE A 114 -25.12 5.13 -9.28
CA PHE A 114 -23.85 5.17 -8.57
C PHE A 114 -22.82 6.00 -9.34
N LEU A 115 -21.86 6.57 -8.61
CA LEU A 115 -20.74 7.30 -9.20
C LEU A 115 -19.90 6.38 -10.09
N LEU A 116 -19.35 6.92 -11.16
CA LEU A 116 -18.42 6.18 -12.02
C LEU A 116 -17.06 6.10 -11.34
N THR A 117 -16.35 5.00 -11.59
CA THR A 117 -14.96 4.83 -11.10
C THR A 117 -13.98 5.32 -12.15
N ALA A 118 -13.06 6.20 -11.76
CA ALA A 118 -12.00 6.68 -12.65
C ALA A 118 -11.10 5.52 -13.12
N GLY A 119 -10.75 5.52 -14.40
CA GLY A 119 -9.95 4.47 -15.03
C GLY A 119 -10.71 3.19 -15.38
N VAL A 120 -12.00 3.10 -15.07
CA VAL A 120 -12.88 2.01 -15.51
C VAL A 120 -13.48 2.38 -16.86
N ARG A 121 -13.47 1.42 -17.78
CA ARG A 121 -14.10 1.58 -19.10
C ARG A 121 -15.58 1.21 -19.01
N TYR A 122 -16.43 2.07 -19.60
CA TYR A 122 -17.88 1.91 -19.69
C TYR A 122 -18.25 1.77 -21.16
N HIS A 123 -19.08 0.78 -21.47
CA HIS A 123 -19.54 0.48 -22.81
C HIS A 123 -21.02 0.84 -22.92
N ALA A 124 -21.36 1.79 -23.76
CA ALA A 124 -22.72 2.27 -23.98
C ALA A 124 -23.26 1.75 -25.31
N VAL A 125 -24.49 1.26 -25.28
CA VAL A 125 -25.19 0.67 -26.44
C VAL A 125 -26.55 1.36 -26.59
N PHE A 126 -26.77 2.00 -27.73
CA PHE A 126 -28.06 2.57 -28.09
C PHE A 126 -28.63 1.84 -29.31
N GLN A 127 -29.90 1.43 -29.26
CA GLN A 127 -30.58 0.67 -30.29
C GLN A 127 -31.65 1.53 -30.97
N PRO A 128 -31.38 2.20 -32.12
CA PRO A 128 -32.33 3.05 -32.81
C PRO A 128 -33.59 2.31 -33.27
N SER A 129 -33.49 1.01 -33.52
CA SER A 129 -34.60 0.14 -33.90
C SER A 129 -35.65 -0.04 -32.79
N LYS A 130 -35.35 0.35 -31.55
CA LYS A 130 -36.21 0.27 -30.36
C LYS A 130 -36.87 1.62 -30.01
N LEU A 131 -36.61 2.65 -30.79
CA LEU A 131 -37.30 3.95 -30.64
C LEU A 131 -38.80 3.79 -30.86
N PRO A 132 -39.68 4.64 -30.27
CA PRO A 132 -41.10 4.63 -30.49
C PRO A 132 -41.47 4.82 -31.97
N ARG A 133 -40.67 5.56 -32.73
CA ARG A 133 -40.79 5.80 -34.17
C ARG A 133 -39.47 5.47 -34.86
N PRO A 134 -39.17 4.17 -35.11
CA PRO A 134 -37.90 3.79 -35.71
C PRO A 134 -37.85 4.23 -37.18
N ASN A 135 -36.73 4.85 -37.55
CA ASN A 135 -36.49 5.22 -38.96
C ASN A 135 -35.96 4.00 -39.72
N ALA A 136 -36.52 3.74 -40.91
CA ALA A 136 -36.18 2.54 -41.70
C ALA A 136 -34.71 2.47 -42.13
N GLY A 137 -33.99 3.59 -42.14
CA GLY A 137 -32.57 3.68 -42.57
C GLY A 137 -31.53 3.46 -41.48
N ASN A 138 -31.87 3.41 -40.18
CA ASN A 138 -30.91 3.36 -39.11
C ASN A 138 -31.24 2.24 -38.11
N LYS A 139 -30.91 0.99 -38.46
CA LYS A 139 -31.25 -0.21 -37.68
C LYS A 139 -30.07 -0.73 -36.82
N GLU A 140 -28.85 -0.31 -37.11
CA GLU A 140 -27.67 -0.81 -36.40
C GLU A 140 -27.50 -0.16 -35.02
N PRO A 141 -27.10 -0.93 -34.00
CA PRO A 141 -26.77 -0.39 -32.69
C PRO A 141 -25.61 0.61 -32.75
N LEU A 142 -25.76 1.74 -32.07
CA LEU A 142 -24.63 2.63 -31.81
C LEU A 142 -23.90 2.17 -30.56
N LEU A 143 -22.60 2.03 -30.69
CA LEU A 143 -21.70 1.59 -29.62
C LEU A 143 -20.70 2.71 -29.31
N ALA A 144 -20.44 2.95 -28.04
CA ALA A 144 -19.43 3.91 -27.64
C ALA A 144 -18.75 3.47 -26.31
N ASP A 145 -17.45 3.64 -26.24
CA ASP A 145 -16.66 3.39 -25.05
C ASP A 145 -16.28 4.71 -24.38
N PHE A 146 -16.42 4.74 -23.06
CA PHE A 146 -16.10 5.90 -22.24
C PHE A 146 -15.24 5.50 -21.05
N MET A 147 -14.39 6.39 -20.61
CA MET A 147 -13.58 6.21 -19.40
C MET A 147 -13.35 7.58 -18.76
N LEU A 148 -13.62 7.68 -17.46
CA LEU A 148 -13.16 8.84 -16.71
C LEU A 148 -11.65 8.76 -16.55
N PRO A 149 -10.88 9.82 -16.85
CA PRO A 149 -9.46 9.82 -16.64
C PRO A 149 -9.16 9.65 -15.14
N LYS A 150 -8.17 8.84 -14.82
CA LYS A 150 -7.64 8.82 -13.45
C LYS A 150 -7.02 10.19 -13.18
N PRO A 151 -7.26 10.78 -11.99
CA PRO A 151 -6.54 11.97 -11.60
C PRO A 151 -5.03 11.71 -11.66
N PRO A 152 -4.20 12.71 -11.97
CA PRO A 152 -2.76 12.55 -11.97
C PRO A 152 -2.32 12.10 -10.58
N VAL A 153 -1.67 10.93 -10.53
CA VAL A 153 -1.20 10.34 -9.27
C VAL A 153 0.14 11.00 -8.93
N SER A 154 0.20 11.67 -7.78
CA SER A 154 1.47 12.11 -7.19
C SER A 154 1.80 11.20 -6.02
N PRO A 155 2.65 10.16 -6.23
CA PRO A 155 3.01 9.25 -5.16
C PRO A 155 3.69 9.99 -4.00
N THR A 156 3.08 9.97 -2.82
CA THR A 156 3.63 10.59 -1.60
C THR A 156 3.99 9.55 -0.55
N THR A 157 3.34 8.38 -0.61
CA THR A 157 3.53 7.31 0.36
C THR A 157 4.89 6.66 0.21
N VAL A 158 5.59 6.50 1.33
CA VAL A 158 6.94 5.91 1.41
C VAL A 158 6.98 4.84 2.48
N VAL A 159 7.93 3.90 2.35
CA VAL A 159 8.38 3.09 3.49
C VAL A 159 9.24 3.99 4.37
N GLU A 160 8.78 4.25 5.59
CA GLU A 160 9.51 5.09 6.54
C GLU A 160 10.65 4.31 7.20
N LYS A 161 10.38 3.06 7.57
CA LYS A 161 11.34 2.23 8.30
C LYS A 161 11.00 0.75 8.22
N ILE A 162 12.05 -0.07 8.28
CA ILE A 162 11.92 -1.53 8.45
C ILE A 162 12.67 -1.93 9.72
N TYR A 163 11.99 -2.62 10.61
CA TYR A 163 12.58 -3.23 11.79
C TYR A 163 12.68 -4.75 11.62
N PRO A 164 13.74 -5.39 12.17
CA PRO A 164 14.84 -4.81 12.92
C PRO A 164 15.58 -3.76 12.12
N SER A 165 16.05 -2.68 12.81
CA SER A 165 16.80 -1.62 12.13
C SER A 165 18.28 -2.00 11.91
N ALA A 166 18.76 -2.98 12.65
CA ALA A 166 20.15 -3.47 12.60
C ALA A 166 20.58 -3.87 11.18
N ALA A 167 21.86 -3.60 10.89
CA ALA A 167 22.52 -4.02 9.66
C ALA A 167 23.02 -5.48 9.72
N LYS A 168 22.99 -6.10 10.89
CA LYS A 168 23.38 -7.49 11.11
C LYS A 168 22.25 -8.23 11.81
N LEU A 169 21.80 -9.35 11.24
CA LEU A 169 20.65 -10.11 11.73
C LEU A 169 21.04 -11.58 11.92
N PRO A 170 20.43 -12.31 12.88
CA PRO A 170 20.73 -13.72 13.06
C PRO A 170 20.18 -14.56 11.89
N GLU A 171 20.80 -15.72 11.63
CA GLU A 171 20.37 -16.68 10.58
C GLU A 171 18.91 -17.09 10.77
N ASN A 172 18.47 -17.24 12.01
CA ASN A 172 17.12 -17.60 12.39
C ASN A 172 16.23 -16.37 12.67
N GLN A 173 16.48 -15.24 11.99
CA GLN A 173 15.61 -14.06 12.00
C GLN A 173 14.16 -14.47 11.72
N LEU A 174 13.21 -14.06 12.58
CA LEU A 174 11.82 -14.53 12.46
C LEU A 174 10.90 -13.52 11.75
N LYS A 175 11.01 -12.22 12.07
CA LYS A 175 10.02 -11.21 11.64
C LYS A 175 10.68 -9.93 11.15
N PHE A 176 9.99 -9.25 10.22
CA PHE A 176 10.24 -7.85 9.88
C PHE A 176 8.95 -7.04 10.09
N TYR A 177 9.10 -5.79 10.49
CA TYR A 177 8.01 -4.83 10.57
C TYR A 177 8.28 -3.70 9.59
N ILE A 178 7.40 -3.55 8.61
CA ILE A 178 7.49 -2.52 7.58
C ILE A 178 6.52 -1.39 7.94
N TYR A 179 7.05 -0.20 8.15
CA TYR A 179 6.26 1.00 8.49
C TYR A 179 6.14 1.92 7.28
N PHE A 180 4.92 2.37 7.02
CA PHE A 180 4.57 3.24 5.91
C PHE A 180 4.07 4.59 6.42
N SER A 181 4.28 5.67 5.64
CA SER A 181 3.82 7.02 5.95
C SER A 181 2.29 7.17 5.87
N ALA A 182 1.61 6.33 5.10
CA ALA A 182 0.15 6.29 4.94
C ALA A 182 -0.39 4.86 5.04
N PRO A 183 -1.71 4.67 5.25
CA PRO A 183 -2.34 3.36 5.17
C PRO A 183 -2.16 2.72 3.79
N MET A 184 -1.90 1.41 3.76
CA MET A 184 -1.64 0.65 2.53
C MET A 184 -2.85 -0.16 2.08
N SER A 185 -2.91 -0.50 0.78
CA SER A 185 -3.84 -1.49 0.26
C SER A 185 -3.52 -2.88 0.81
N ARG A 186 -4.56 -3.71 1.01
CA ARG A 186 -4.46 -5.06 1.57
C ARG A 186 -4.84 -6.10 0.52
N GLY A 187 -4.49 -7.36 0.77
CA GLY A 187 -4.86 -8.47 -0.10
C GLY A 187 -3.91 -8.64 -1.29
N GLY A 188 -2.66 -8.93 -1.02
CA GLY A 188 -1.62 -9.17 -2.03
C GLY A 188 -0.27 -8.56 -1.67
N SER A 189 -0.07 -8.22 -0.39
CA SER A 189 1.14 -7.59 0.14
C SER A 189 2.42 -8.36 -0.23
N TYR A 190 2.38 -9.67 -0.20
CA TYR A 190 3.55 -10.53 -0.48
C TYR A 190 4.07 -10.40 -1.92
N ARG A 191 3.23 -10.00 -2.89
CA ARG A 191 3.65 -9.78 -4.29
C ARG A 191 4.59 -8.60 -4.46
N HIS A 192 4.58 -7.69 -3.50
CA HIS A 192 5.37 -6.46 -3.52
C HIS A 192 6.63 -6.55 -2.65
N ILE A 193 6.93 -7.73 -2.09
CA ILE A 193 8.05 -7.94 -1.17
C ILE A 193 8.94 -9.07 -1.68
N GLN A 194 10.24 -8.82 -1.74
CA GLN A 194 11.21 -9.82 -2.19
C GLN A 194 12.39 -9.88 -1.23
N MET A 195 12.87 -11.11 -0.95
CA MET A 195 14.17 -11.35 -0.35
C MET A 195 15.17 -11.68 -1.45
N LEU A 196 16.19 -10.85 -1.61
CA LEU A 196 17.25 -11.06 -2.61
C LEU A 196 18.54 -11.49 -1.94
N ASN A 197 19.26 -12.43 -2.53
CA ASN A 197 20.63 -12.77 -2.13
C ASN A 197 21.65 -11.72 -2.61
N SER A 198 22.93 -11.92 -2.32
CA SER A 198 24.02 -11.01 -2.68
C SER A 198 24.21 -10.83 -4.20
N SER A 199 23.78 -11.80 -5.02
CA SER A 199 23.79 -11.69 -6.49
C SER A 199 22.53 -11.03 -7.06
N GLY A 200 21.59 -10.59 -6.22
CA GLY A 200 20.33 -9.98 -6.61
C GLY A 200 19.25 -10.98 -7.05
N LYS A 201 19.47 -12.29 -6.86
CA LYS A 201 18.48 -13.31 -7.20
C LYS A 201 17.44 -13.44 -6.08
N PRO A 202 16.13 -13.47 -6.38
CA PRO A 202 15.08 -13.74 -5.40
C PRO A 202 15.23 -15.12 -4.77
N ILE A 203 14.89 -15.21 -3.48
CA ILE A 203 14.83 -16.47 -2.73
C ILE A 203 13.36 -16.89 -2.66
N ASP A 204 13.07 -18.01 -3.29
CA ASP A 204 11.71 -18.56 -3.32
C ASP A 204 11.23 -18.96 -1.93
N GLN A 205 9.93 -18.83 -1.67
CA GLN A 205 9.28 -19.20 -0.42
C GLN A 205 10.01 -18.66 0.83
N SER A 206 10.45 -17.41 0.77
CA SER A 206 11.14 -16.75 1.89
C SER A 206 10.19 -16.43 3.05
N PHE A 207 8.92 -16.23 2.77
CA PHE A 207 7.94 -15.73 3.72
C PHE A 207 6.82 -16.72 3.97
N LEU A 208 6.24 -16.64 5.16
CA LEU A 208 4.97 -17.29 5.48
C LEU A 208 3.84 -16.40 4.95
N GLU A 209 3.26 -16.78 3.81
CA GLU A 209 2.12 -16.09 3.23
C GLU A 209 0.84 -16.50 3.96
N LEU A 210 0.20 -15.55 4.63
CA LEU A 210 -1.04 -15.74 5.36
C LEU A 210 -2.19 -15.12 4.57
N GLU A 211 -3.35 -15.78 4.53
CA GLU A 211 -4.59 -15.24 3.95
C GLU A 211 -4.99 -13.94 4.68
N ASP A 212 -4.96 -13.99 6.02
CA ASP A 212 -5.15 -12.82 6.87
C ASP A 212 -3.81 -12.12 7.09
N GLU A 213 -3.53 -11.11 6.29
CA GLU A 213 -2.33 -10.31 6.37
C GLU A 213 -2.19 -9.58 7.72
N LEU A 214 -0.99 -9.59 8.29
CA LEU A 214 -0.74 -9.06 9.64
C LEU A 214 -0.50 -7.55 9.64
N TRP A 215 -1.55 -6.78 9.53
CA TRP A 215 -1.55 -5.33 9.63
C TRP A 215 -1.85 -4.82 11.05
N ASP A 216 -1.31 -3.66 11.39
CA ASP A 216 -1.82 -2.91 12.54
C ASP A 216 -3.21 -2.31 12.24
N PRO A 217 -3.97 -1.86 13.27
CA PRO A 217 -5.30 -1.29 13.05
C PRO A 217 -5.31 -0.08 12.10
N ALA A 218 -4.23 0.72 12.08
CA ALA A 218 -4.10 1.89 11.22
C ALA A 218 -3.73 1.54 9.76
N GLY A 219 -3.38 0.29 9.46
CA GLY A 219 -2.95 -0.14 8.13
C GLY A 219 -1.58 0.42 7.72
N LYS A 220 -0.78 0.90 8.67
CA LYS A 220 0.52 1.53 8.42
C LYS A 220 1.71 0.65 8.78
N ARG A 221 1.51 -0.44 9.53
CA ARG A 221 2.57 -1.39 9.85
C ARG A 221 2.19 -2.77 9.38
N PHE A 222 2.98 -3.33 8.47
CA PHE A 222 2.91 -4.72 8.03
C PHE A 222 3.90 -5.58 8.80
N THR A 223 3.43 -6.73 9.32
CA THR A 223 4.30 -7.73 9.95
C THR A 223 4.56 -8.84 8.95
N LEU A 224 5.80 -8.96 8.52
CA LEU A 224 6.28 -9.97 7.58
C LEU A 224 7.02 -11.07 8.37
N ILE A 225 6.58 -12.31 8.23
CA ILE A 225 7.20 -13.46 8.90
C ILE A 225 8.01 -14.25 7.88
N LEU A 226 9.27 -14.52 8.17
CA LEU A 226 10.08 -15.47 7.43
C LEU A 226 9.51 -16.88 7.63
N HIS A 227 9.64 -17.74 6.61
CA HIS A 227 8.99 -19.06 6.63
C HIS A 227 9.50 -19.93 7.78
N PRO A 228 8.71 -20.19 8.86
CA PRO A 228 9.19 -20.87 10.06
C PRO A 228 9.68 -22.29 9.79
N GLY A 229 9.12 -22.97 8.78
CA GLY A 229 9.55 -24.29 8.36
C GLY A 229 10.95 -24.32 7.75
N ARG A 230 11.50 -23.15 7.32
CA ARG A 230 12.88 -23.01 6.83
C ARG A 230 13.82 -22.43 7.89
N ILE A 231 13.30 -21.92 9.00
CA ILE A 231 14.08 -21.47 10.17
C ILE A 231 14.37 -22.65 11.08
N LYS A 232 13.35 -23.42 11.46
CA LYS A 232 13.48 -24.54 12.37
C LYS A 232 14.23 -25.71 11.72
N ARG A 233 15.19 -26.28 12.46
CA ARG A 233 15.96 -27.44 12.04
C ARG A 233 15.08 -28.71 12.04
N GLY A 234 15.39 -29.66 11.17
CA GLY A 234 14.69 -30.94 11.10
C GLY A 234 13.33 -30.94 10.40
N LEU A 235 12.84 -29.79 9.93
CA LEU A 235 11.60 -29.71 9.15
C LEU A 235 11.85 -29.88 7.65
N SER A 236 10.91 -30.52 6.95
CA SER A 236 11.00 -30.81 5.51
C SER A 236 11.31 -29.57 4.66
N PRO A 237 10.66 -28.39 4.86
CA PRO A 237 10.97 -27.22 4.03
C PRO A 237 12.44 -26.77 4.14
N ARG A 238 13.05 -26.89 5.34
CA ARG A 238 14.48 -26.57 5.51
C ARG A 238 15.39 -27.62 4.89
N GLN A 239 15.02 -28.90 4.93
CA GLN A 239 15.81 -29.98 4.33
C GLN A 239 15.80 -29.92 2.80
N GLU A 240 14.65 -29.58 2.21
CA GLU A 240 14.45 -29.54 0.76
C GLU A 240 14.97 -28.24 0.11
N LEU A 241 14.68 -27.09 0.73
CA LEU A 241 14.96 -25.76 0.17
C LEU A 241 16.15 -25.04 0.83
N GLY A 242 16.64 -25.58 1.94
CA GLY A 242 17.65 -24.92 2.78
C GLY A 242 17.05 -23.79 3.65
N PRO A 243 17.87 -23.13 4.48
CA PRO A 243 17.44 -21.95 5.24
C PRO A 243 17.09 -20.79 4.31
N VAL A 244 16.29 -19.84 4.79
CA VAL A 244 16.02 -18.58 4.06
C VAL A 244 17.26 -17.71 4.07
N LEU A 245 17.92 -17.61 5.21
CA LEU A 245 19.13 -16.84 5.44
C LEU A 245 20.26 -17.80 5.82
N GLU A 246 21.47 -17.51 5.37
CA GLU A 246 22.66 -18.31 5.67
C GLU A 246 23.72 -17.42 6.34
N GLU A 247 24.31 -17.91 7.42
CA GLU A 247 25.40 -17.23 8.14
C GLU A 247 26.53 -16.79 7.20
N GLY A 248 27.04 -15.59 7.43
CA GLY A 248 28.12 -14.98 6.65
C GLY A 248 27.70 -14.34 5.33
N LYS A 249 26.47 -14.61 4.84
CA LYS A 249 25.97 -14.04 3.59
C LYS A 249 25.24 -12.71 3.81
N SER A 250 25.10 -11.95 2.72
CA SER A 250 24.34 -10.68 2.70
C SER A 250 23.06 -10.82 1.88
N TYR A 251 22.01 -10.13 2.31
CA TYR A 251 20.69 -10.17 1.71
C TYR A 251 20.09 -8.77 1.63
N SER A 252 19.10 -8.61 0.76
CA SER A 252 18.30 -7.39 0.66
C SER A 252 16.81 -7.71 0.71
N LEU A 253 16.11 -7.13 1.67
CA LEU A 253 14.65 -7.06 1.65
C LEU A 253 14.22 -5.86 0.81
N VAL A 254 13.46 -6.11 -0.27
CA VAL A 254 13.05 -5.10 -1.24
C VAL A 254 11.54 -4.95 -1.21
N ILE A 255 11.08 -3.71 -1.11
CA ILE A 255 9.66 -3.33 -1.21
C ILE A 255 9.48 -2.64 -2.54
N ASP A 256 8.62 -3.22 -3.40
CA ASP A 256 8.40 -2.74 -4.76
C ASP A 256 7.58 -1.44 -4.78
N GLN A 257 7.93 -0.54 -5.70
CA GLN A 257 7.25 0.74 -5.88
C GLN A 257 5.78 0.57 -6.32
N SER A 258 5.43 -0.51 -7.00
CA SER A 258 4.06 -0.76 -7.46
C SER A 258 3.05 -1.03 -6.34
N TRP A 259 3.53 -1.23 -5.09
CA TRP A 259 2.62 -1.39 -3.96
C TRP A 259 1.84 -0.11 -3.70
N SER A 260 0.52 -0.19 -3.84
CA SER A 260 -0.37 0.97 -3.69
C SER A 260 -0.76 1.20 -2.23
N ASP A 261 -0.95 2.46 -1.87
CA ASP A 261 -1.60 2.85 -0.63
C ASP A 261 -3.13 2.59 -0.69
N ALA A 262 -3.83 2.89 0.40
CA ALA A 262 -5.28 2.71 0.49
C ALA A 262 -6.09 3.58 -0.49
N GLU A 263 -5.48 4.64 -1.03
CA GLU A 263 -6.07 5.51 -2.05
C GLU A 263 -5.76 5.04 -3.48
N GLY A 264 -4.96 3.98 -3.64
CA GLY A 264 -4.57 3.41 -4.92
C GLY A 264 -3.33 4.06 -5.56
N ASN A 265 -2.62 4.93 -4.83
CA ASN A 265 -1.37 5.53 -5.31
C ASN A 265 -0.19 4.60 -5.05
N PRO A 266 0.72 4.38 -6.00
CA PRO A 266 1.92 3.58 -5.78
C PRO A 266 2.86 4.25 -4.77
N LEU A 267 3.80 3.51 -4.22
CA LEU A 267 4.87 4.10 -3.40
C LEU A 267 5.69 5.10 -4.23
N LYS A 268 6.19 6.13 -3.56
CA LYS A 268 7.04 7.16 -4.19
C LYS A 268 8.31 6.58 -4.79
N GLN A 269 8.86 5.54 -4.18
CA GLN A 269 10.10 4.87 -4.60
C GLN A 269 10.19 3.45 -4.05
N VAL A 270 11.03 2.63 -4.68
CA VAL A 270 11.46 1.34 -4.14
C VAL A 270 12.18 1.55 -2.81
N PHE A 271 11.96 0.68 -1.83
CA PHE A 271 12.72 0.66 -0.60
C PHE A 271 13.56 -0.61 -0.51
N ARG A 272 14.83 -0.48 -0.10
CA ARG A 272 15.75 -1.60 0.06
C ARG A 272 16.42 -1.56 1.42
N LYS A 273 16.32 -2.66 2.17
CA LYS A 273 17.08 -2.88 3.41
C LYS A 273 18.10 -4.00 3.16
N THR A 274 19.38 -3.67 3.16
CA THR A 274 20.47 -4.65 3.06
C THR A 274 21.01 -4.97 4.45
N PHE A 275 21.33 -6.25 4.69
CA PHE A 275 21.87 -6.72 5.97
C PHE A 275 22.78 -7.92 5.77
N GLN A 276 23.70 -8.14 6.72
CA GLN A 276 24.56 -9.31 6.82
C GLN A 276 23.98 -10.29 7.83
N VAL A 277 24.10 -11.57 7.57
CA VAL A 277 23.62 -12.65 8.44
C VAL A 277 24.72 -13.13 9.37
N LEU A 278 24.40 -13.16 10.65
CA LEU A 278 25.24 -13.69 11.74
C LEU A 278 24.81 -15.12 12.07
N ALA A 279 25.59 -15.79 12.93
CA ALA A 279 25.22 -17.06 13.53
C ALA A 279 23.80 -17.03 14.12
N PRO A 280 23.08 -18.16 14.15
CA PRO A 280 21.76 -18.24 14.75
C PRO A 280 21.79 -17.88 16.24
N GLU A 281 20.75 -17.20 16.73
CA GLU A 281 20.58 -16.91 18.15
C GLU A 281 19.66 -17.97 18.78
N GLU A 282 20.21 -18.70 19.75
CA GLU A 282 19.51 -19.81 20.40
C GLU A 282 19.27 -19.57 21.89
N LYS A 283 19.83 -18.47 22.44
CA LYS A 283 19.75 -18.18 23.88
C LYS A 283 18.41 -17.54 24.23
N LEU A 284 17.90 -17.85 25.40
CA LEU A 284 16.74 -17.19 25.97
C LEU A 284 17.00 -15.71 26.19
N VAL A 285 15.92 -14.91 26.18
CA VAL A 285 15.96 -13.54 26.69
C VAL A 285 16.11 -13.63 28.21
N ASP A 286 17.23 -13.10 28.75
CA ASP A 286 17.48 -13.10 30.20
C ASP A 286 17.43 -11.68 30.79
N PRO A 287 16.34 -11.32 31.48
CA PRO A 287 16.21 -10.00 32.11
C PRO A 287 17.28 -9.66 33.15
N LYS A 288 17.99 -10.66 33.68
CA LYS A 288 19.10 -10.43 34.62
C LYS A 288 20.33 -9.78 33.97
N THR A 289 20.43 -9.88 32.64
CA THR A 289 21.52 -9.27 31.87
C THR A 289 21.27 -7.82 31.49
N TRP A 290 20.07 -7.32 31.71
CA TRP A 290 19.68 -5.95 31.34
C TRP A 290 20.33 -4.92 32.25
N LYS A 291 20.80 -3.82 31.66
CA LYS A 291 21.42 -2.71 32.39
C LYS A 291 20.42 -1.55 32.45
N LEU A 292 19.93 -1.26 33.65
CA LEU A 292 18.98 -0.19 33.90
C LEU A 292 19.72 1.03 34.47
N GLN A 293 19.46 2.20 33.86
CA GLN A 293 19.96 3.49 34.32
C GLN A 293 18.77 4.35 34.73
N ALA A 294 18.59 4.50 36.05
CA ALA A 294 17.52 5.32 36.62
C ALA A 294 17.87 6.81 36.55
N PRO A 295 16.92 7.70 36.23
CA PRO A 295 17.10 9.14 36.31
C PRO A 295 17.07 9.64 37.78
N ALA A 296 17.37 10.93 37.98
CA ALA A 296 17.19 11.57 39.29
C ALA A 296 15.71 11.93 39.54
N ALA A 297 15.32 12.04 40.82
CA ALA A 297 14.02 12.58 41.19
C ALA A 297 13.87 14.03 40.71
N ASP A 298 12.63 14.51 40.68
CA ASP A 298 12.22 15.84 40.20
C ASP A 298 12.60 16.21 38.76
N THR A 299 13.02 15.20 37.98
CA THR A 299 13.30 15.35 36.55
C THR A 299 12.28 14.61 35.68
N ALA A 300 12.16 14.99 34.42
CA ALA A 300 11.46 14.23 33.38
C ALA A 300 12.47 13.48 32.46
N ALA A 301 13.70 13.25 32.93
CA ALA A 301 14.71 12.53 32.17
C ALA A 301 14.27 11.08 31.91
N ALA A 302 14.65 10.53 30.78
CA ALA A 302 14.26 9.17 30.44
C ALA A 302 14.95 8.13 31.33
N LEU A 303 14.19 7.15 31.80
CA LEU A 303 14.75 5.87 32.27
C LEU A 303 15.29 5.12 31.07
N GLU A 304 16.51 4.60 31.14
CA GLU A 304 17.13 3.83 30.07
C GLU A 304 17.36 2.37 30.49
N VAL A 305 17.03 1.45 29.58
CA VAL A 305 17.34 0.02 29.70
C VAL A 305 18.15 -0.40 28.48
N ARG A 306 19.30 -1.02 28.70
CA ARG A 306 20.17 -1.57 27.64
C ARG A 306 20.10 -3.09 27.68
N PHE A 307 19.86 -3.66 26.51
CA PHE A 307 19.85 -5.09 26.27
C PHE A 307 21.18 -5.54 25.69
N PRO A 308 21.66 -6.76 25.99
CA PRO A 308 22.90 -7.28 25.43
C PRO A 308 22.86 -7.56 23.93
N ARG A 309 21.64 -7.68 23.36
CA ARG A 309 21.35 -7.89 21.95
C ARG A 309 20.01 -7.28 21.57
N PRO A 310 19.72 -7.11 20.28
CA PRO A 310 18.41 -6.60 19.82
C PRO A 310 17.25 -7.46 20.28
N LEU A 311 16.14 -6.81 20.69
CA LEU A 311 14.87 -7.45 20.96
C LEU A 311 13.82 -7.01 19.92
N ASP A 312 12.70 -7.73 19.88
CA ASP A 312 11.63 -7.46 18.94
C ASP A 312 11.05 -6.04 19.12
N HIS A 313 11.14 -5.21 18.08
CA HIS A 313 10.77 -3.80 18.11
C HIS A 313 9.31 -3.57 18.54
N ALA A 314 8.38 -4.32 17.97
CA ALA A 314 6.96 -4.13 18.25
C ALA A 314 6.56 -4.64 19.64
N LEU A 315 7.24 -5.68 20.12
CA LEU A 315 7.02 -6.20 21.46
C LEU A 315 7.61 -5.27 22.53
N LEU A 316 8.78 -4.67 22.28
CA LEU A 316 9.36 -3.65 23.17
C LEU A 316 8.44 -2.46 23.42
N GLN A 317 7.56 -2.11 22.47
CA GLN A 317 6.58 -1.04 22.63
C GLN A 317 5.40 -1.42 23.55
N ARG A 318 5.16 -2.71 23.78
CA ARG A 318 3.94 -3.19 24.43
C ARG A 318 4.18 -4.06 25.65
N LEU A 319 5.26 -4.84 25.66
CA LEU A 319 5.51 -5.89 26.65
C LEU A 319 6.50 -5.48 27.74
N ILE A 320 6.92 -4.19 27.74
CA ILE A 320 7.66 -3.58 28.84
C ILE A 320 6.92 -2.35 29.32
N TRP A 321 6.74 -2.24 30.63
CA TRP A 321 6.13 -1.07 31.27
C TRP A 321 6.68 -0.86 32.68
N LEU A 322 6.36 0.27 33.29
CA LEU A 322 6.79 0.61 34.63
C LEU A 322 5.61 0.67 35.59
N VAL A 323 5.86 0.29 36.84
CA VAL A 323 4.92 0.47 37.92
C VAL A 323 5.62 1.13 39.14
N ASP A 324 4.88 1.93 39.89
CA ASP A 324 5.30 2.54 41.14
C ASP A 324 5.23 1.54 42.33
N ALA A 325 5.53 2.00 43.52
CA ALA A 325 5.48 1.21 44.76
C ALA A 325 4.08 0.64 45.04
N ASP A 326 3.03 1.35 44.63
CA ASP A 326 1.63 0.92 44.77
C ASP A 326 1.14 0.03 43.63
N LYS A 327 2.06 -0.41 42.74
CA LYS A 327 1.78 -1.22 41.53
C LYS A 327 0.92 -0.51 40.48
N ARG A 328 0.80 0.82 40.53
CA ARG A 328 0.11 1.60 39.49
C ARG A 328 1.05 1.81 38.29
N LYS A 329 0.50 1.66 37.10
CA LYS A 329 1.27 1.88 35.88
C LYS A 329 1.68 3.34 35.73
N VAL A 330 2.97 3.59 35.51
CA VAL A 330 3.50 4.92 35.25
C VAL A 330 3.16 5.31 33.80
N ALA A 331 2.53 6.48 33.62
CA ALA A 331 2.21 7.02 32.30
C ALA A 331 3.46 7.67 31.67
N GLY A 332 3.67 7.44 30.38
CA GLY A 332 4.82 7.97 29.66
C GLY A 332 4.97 7.42 28.25
N LYS A 333 6.02 7.86 27.58
CA LYS A 333 6.33 7.51 26.20
C LYS A 333 7.55 6.58 26.11
N VAL A 334 7.40 5.50 25.35
CA VAL A 334 8.49 4.57 25.02
C VAL A 334 9.18 5.00 23.74
N THR A 335 10.52 4.93 23.71
CA THR A 335 11.35 5.09 22.52
C THR A 335 12.37 3.93 22.47
N VAL A 336 12.48 3.28 21.31
CA VAL A 336 13.43 2.19 21.07
C VAL A 336 14.45 2.66 20.04
N THR A 337 15.75 2.52 20.39
CA THR A 337 16.86 3.05 19.59
C THR A 337 18.04 2.08 19.59
N HIS A 338 19.16 2.47 18.92
CA HIS A 338 20.40 1.71 18.87
C HIS A 338 20.18 0.25 18.42
N GLU A 339 19.55 0.11 17.26
CA GLU A 339 19.28 -1.21 16.68
C GLU A 339 18.53 -2.14 17.65
N GLU A 340 17.47 -1.60 18.30
CA GLU A 340 16.60 -2.30 19.26
C GLU A 340 17.34 -2.85 20.51
N THR A 341 18.53 -2.32 20.83
CA THR A 341 19.28 -2.65 22.04
C THR A 341 19.07 -1.67 23.19
N ARG A 342 18.35 -0.55 22.93
CA ARG A 342 18.08 0.48 23.93
C ARG A 342 16.61 0.81 23.97
N TRP A 343 16.01 0.67 25.16
CA TRP A 343 14.65 1.06 25.48
C TRP A 343 14.67 2.25 26.42
N GLN A 344 13.96 3.29 26.12
CA GLN A 344 13.87 4.51 26.91
C GLN A 344 12.44 4.82 27.22
N PHE A 345 12.16 5.22 28.46
CA PHE A 345 10.86 5.62 28.92
C PHE A 345 10.92 7.04 29.48
N THR A 346 10.22 7.97 28.84
CA THR A 346 10.06 9.35 29.30
C THR A 346 8.70 9.48 30.00
N PRO A 347 8.64 9.79 31.30
CA PRO A 347 7.39 9.89 32.03
C PRO A 347 6.62 11.16 31.64
N GLU A 348 5.30 11.13 31.76
CA GLU A 348 4.45 12.32 31.56
C GLU A 348 4.58 13.32 32.70
N THR A 349 4.89 12.86 33.91
CA THR A 349 5.13 13.69 35.10
C THR A 349 6.56 13.47 35.58
N ARG A 350 7.10 14.44 36.34
CA ARG A 350 8.44 14.30 36.93
C ARG A 350 8.50 13.08 37.86
N TRP A 351 9.65 12.40 37.86
CA TRP A 351 9.91 11.28 38.74
C TRP A 351 9.82 11.70 40.21
N GLN A 352 9.14 10.91 40.98
CA GLN A 352 9.16 11.05 42.45
C GLN A 352 10.23 10.11 43.02
N ALA A 353 10.89 10.54 44.09
CA ALA A 353 11.80 9.64 44.84
C ALA A 353 11.03 8.43 45.39
N GLY A 354 11.54 7.23 45.17
CA GLY A 354 10.83 6.03 45.63
C GLY A 354 11.23 4.76 44.86
N GLN A 355 10.56 3.68 45.23
CA GLN A 355 10.71 2.36 44.64
C GLN A 355 9.82 2.21 43.38
N TYR A 356 10.38 1.68 42.32
CA TYR A 356 9.70 1.36 41.07
C TYR A 356 10.06 -0.05 40.61
N HIS A 357 9.28 -0.58 39.67
CA HIS A 357 9.58 -1.83 39.01
C HIS A 357 9.46 -1.69 37.49
N LEU A 358 10.46 -2.16 36.80
CA LEU A 358 10.35 -2.47 35.36
C LEU A 358 9.69 -3.85 35.26
N VAL A 359 8.54 -3.89 34.60
CA VAL A 359 7.79 -5.13 34.38
C VAL A 359 7.94 -5.55 32.92
N ALA A 360 8.35 -6.78 32.68
CA ALA A 360 8.44 -7.38 31.36
C ALA A 360 7.52 -8.61 31.28
N ASP A 361 6.67 -8.65 30.24
CA ASP A 361 5.90 -9.84 29.92
C ASP A 361 6.86 -10.95 29.43
N THR A 362 6.61 -12.19 29.83
CA THR A 362 7.44 -13.34 29.46
C THR A 362 7.37 -13.71 27.98
N GLY A 363 6.39 -13.20 27.25
CA GLY A 363 6.28 -13.30 25.80
C GLY A 363 7.16 -12.31 25.03
N LEU A 364 7.97 -11.47 25.71
CA LEU A 364 8.94 -10.59 25.04
C LEU A 364 10.01 -11.43 24.34
N GLU A 365 10.18 -11.24 23.04
CA GLU A 365 11.05 -12.02 22.17
C GLU A 365 12.27 -11.20 21.69
N ASP A 366 13.31 -11.93 21.32
CA ASP A 366 14.40 -11.40 20.49
C ASP A 366 14.07 -11.53 18.99
N LEU A 367 15.04 -11.24 18.14
CA LEU A 367 14.88 -11.27 16.68
C LEU A 367 14.62 -12.68 16.12
N ALA A 368 15.07 -13.71 16.82
CA ALA A 368 14.89 -15.11 16.46
C ALA A 368 13.57 -15.71 17.01
N GLY A 369 12.82 -14.95 17.80
CA GLY A 369 11.59 -15.41 18.44
C GLY A 369 11.82 -16.16 19.76
N ASN A 370 13.04 -16.14 20.31
CA ASN A 370 13.30 -16.66 21.65
C ASN A 370 12.71 -15.70 22.69
N ASN A 371 11.97 -16.20 23.65
CA ASN A 371 11.40 -15.38 24.70
C ASN A 371 12.06 -15.66 26.07
N ILE A 372 11.51 -15.09 27.16
CA ILE A 372 12.05 -15.23 28.51
C ILE A 372 11.88 -16.67 29.03
N LEU A 373 10.88 -17.41 28.56
CA LEU A 373 10.55 -18.76 29.04
C LEU A 373 11.18 -19.86 28.19
N ARG A 374 11.16 -19.67 26.86
CA ARG A 374 11.51 -20.74 25.91
C ARG A 374 12.17 -20.19 24.66
N PRO A 375 13.11 -20.93 24.02
CA PRO A 375 13.57 -20.63 22.70
C PRO A 375 12.46 -20.85 21.67
N PHE A 376 12.55 -20.23 20.50
CA PHE A 376 11.64 -20.44 19.40
C PHE A 376 11.78 -21.87 18.82
N GLU A 377 13.02 -22.33 18.73
CA GLU A 377 13.37 -23.71 18.36
C GLU A 377 13.40 -24.56 19.62
N VAL A 378 12.30 -25.26 19.91
CA VAL A 378 12.24 -26.21 21.03
C VAL A 378 12.77 -27.55 20.55
N ASP A 379 13.89 -28.01 21.13
CA ASP A 379 14.32 -29.38 20.97
C ASP A 379 13.35 -30.29 21.74
N VAL A 380 12.62 -31.15 21.00
CA VAL A 380 11.64 -32.08 21.58
C VAL A 380 12.30 -33.08 22.54
N PHE A 381 13.61 -33.29 22.41
CA PHE A 381 14.38 -34.24 23.24
C PHE A 381 14.96 -33.62 24.52
N HIS A 382 14.96 -32.28 24.62
CA HIS A 382 15.45 -31.56 25.79
C HIS A 382 14.38 -30.62 26.35
N PRO A 383 13.46 -31.12 27.19
CA PRO A 383 12.39 -30.30 27.75
C PRO A 383 12.97 -29.18 28.61
N ILE A 384 12.43 -27.98 28.42
CA ILE A 384 12.84 -26.77 29.14
C ILE A 384 12.29 -26.85 30.57
N GLN A 385 13.19 -26.89 31.55
CA GLN A 385 12.82 -26.97 32.98
C GLN A 385 12.43 -25.61 33.63
N ARG A 386 12.17 -24.57 32.86
CA ARG A 386 11.79 -23.26 33.41
C ARG A 386 10.28 -23.09 33.49
N GLU A 387 9.68 -23.51 34.59
CA GLU A 387 8.32 -23.11 34.98
C GLU A 387 8.36 -21.79 35.75
N LEU A 388 8.06 -20.67 35.07
CA LEU A 388 7.69 -19.46 35.78
C LEU A 388 6.18 -19.49 36.05
N LYS A 389 5.79 -19.38 37.33
CA LYS A 389 4.39 -19.33 37.76
C LYS A 389 3.67 -18.02 37.40
N THR A 390 4.37 -17.07 36.81
CA THR A 390 3.86 -15.75 36.46
C THR A 390 4.15 -15.41 35.00
N ASN A 391 3.23 -14.69 34.35
CA ASN A 391 3.42 -14.22 32.98
C ASN A 391 4.32 -12.98 32.88
N THR A 392 4.91 -12.52 33.99
CA THR A 392 5.75 -11.32 34.04
C THR A 392 6.97 -11.51 34.93
N VAL A 393 8.05 -10.80 34.55
CA VAL A 393 9.24 -10.64 35.38
C VAL A 393 9.31 -9.19 35.84
N GLN A 394 9.65 -8.96 37.11
CA GLN A 394 9.79 -7.63 37.69
C GLN A 394 11.25 -7.36 38.10
N ILE A 395 11.78 -6.22 37.68
CA ILE A 395 13.12 -5.74 38.01
C ILE A 395 12.96 -4.50 38.87
N PRO A 396 13.25 -4.55 40.18
CA PRO A 396 13.15 -3.39 41.07
C PRO A 396 14.27 -2.39 40.77
N PHE A 397 13.94 -1.10 40.86
CA PHE A 397 14.90 -0.02 40.82
C PHE A 397 14.43 1.15 41.70
N GLN A 398 15.34 2.02 42.05
CA GLN A 398 15.05 3.16 42.93
C GLN A 398 15.36 4.48 42.25
N ILE A 399 14.43 5.41 42.30
CA ILE A 399 14.66 6.81 41.98
C ILE A 399 15.13 7.49 43.29
N LYS A 400 16.39 7.95 43.29
CA LYS A 400 17.00 8.59 44.45
C LYS A 400 16.53 10.04 44.53
N GLY A 401 16.20 10.49 45.75
CA GLY A 401 16.02 11.90 46.06
C GLY A 401 17.31 12.71 45.86
N PRO A 402 17.20 14.03 45.81
CA PRO A 402 18.34 14.93 45.70
C PRO A 402 19.31 14.79 46.84
#